data_bc0f6e90b83c0fabd6035bba9e91c67d
#
_entry.id   bc0f6e90b83c0fabd6035bba9e91c67d
#
_cell.length_a   1.000
_cell.length_b   1.000
_cell.length_c   1.000
_cell.angle_alpha   90.00
_cell.angle_beta   90.00
_cell.angle_gamma   90.00
#
_symmetry.space_group_name_H-M   'P 1'
#
loop_
_entity.id
_entity.type
_entity.pdbx_description
1 polymer ?
#
loop_
_entity_poly.entity_id
_entity_poly.type
_entity_poly.pdbx_seq_one_letter_code
_entity_poly.pdbx_strand_id
1 'polypeptide(L)'
;MDPKVAKADAKHEKLHSQKRKKDNSERKTGNEIFDKITLETLYKLANQGYIDILNGAISTGKEANVLTGITDDEKFVAVKIYRIATSDFKKMDYYLKGDPRFNVKTKNKRKIIYSWVTKEFKNLTRLYDAGVTVPKPITSANNVLLIEFIGDENGNPAQPVKNNPPEDPNEFFNKLLVELKKFVNDAKLAHGDLSNYNILNKDETPVIIDVSQSVVLDNPISKELIERDINTLVREYSKLGVKTSFEEIWEYVNPW
;
A
#
# COMPACT_ATOMS: atom_id res chain seq x y z
N MET A 1 -40.96 10.34 -10.23
CA MET A 1 -39.76 9.81 -9.57
C MET A 1 -38.85 9.28 -10.65
N ASP A 2 -37.65 9.82 -10.80
CA ASP A 2 -36.74 9.48 -11.90
C ASP A 2 -36.30 8.01 -11.75
N PRO A 3 -36.41 7.13 -12.80
CA PRO A 3 -36.01 5.74 -12.75
C PRO A 3 -34.53 5.51 -12.37
N LYS A 4 -33.67 6.50 -12.58
CA LYS A 4 -32.27 6.46 -12.17
C LYS A 4 -32.08 6.58 -10.66
N VAL A 5 -32.90 7.42 -10.00
CA VAL A 5 -32.89 7.58 -8.53
C VAL A 5 -33.40 6.32 -7.84
N ALA A 6 -34.49 5.72 -8.35
CA ALA A 6 -35.02 4.47 -7.78
C ALA A 6 -34.07 3.27 -7.90
N LYS A 7 -33.25 3.21 -8.98
CA LYS A 7 -32.20 2.18 -9.12
C LYS A 7 -31.01 2.41 -8.19
N ALA A 8 -30.64 3.66 -7.93
CA ALA A 8 -29.59 4.00 -6.98
C ALA A 8 -30.01 3.63 -5.55
N ASP A 9 -31.24 3.97 -5.15
CA ASP A 9 -31.80 3.65 -3.84
C ASP A 9 -31.90 2.12 -3.60
N ALA A 10 -32.35 1.35 -4.59
CA ALA A 10 -32.43 -0.11 -4.49
C ALA A 10 -31.06 -0.80 -4.41
N LYS A 11 -30.03 -0.23 -5.06
CA LYS A 11 -28.64 -0.72 -4.97
C LYS A 11 -28.01 -0.33 -3.61
N HIS A 12 -28.35 0.85 -3.12
CA HIS A 12 -27.96 1.34 -1.78
C HIS A 12 -28.58 0.47 -0.66
N GLU A 13 -29.83 0.08 -0.75
CA GLU A 13 -30.49 -0.83 0.21
C GLU A 13 -29.90 -2.25 0.20
N LYS A 14 -29.49 -2.78 -0.97
CA LYS A 14 -28.83 -4.09 -1.05
C LYS A 14 -27.43 -4.10 -0.41
N LEU A 15 -26.68 -3.01 -0.53
CA LEU A 15 -25.38 -2.84 0.12
C LEU A 15 -25.51 -2.61 1.65
N HIS A 16 -26.62 -2.02 2.12
CA HIS A 16 -26.90 -1.80 3.52
C HIS A 16 -27.63 -2.96 4.24
N SER A 17 -28.16 -3.95 3.51
CA SER A 17 -28.93 -5.06 4.09
C SER A 17 -28.07 -6.12 4.80
N GLN A 18 -26.77 -6.12 4.67
CA GLN A 18 -25.90 -6.84 5.58
C GLN A 18 -25.73 -6.06 6.88
N LYS A 19 -26.70 -6.19 7.80
CA LYS A 19 -26.57 -5.73 9.18
C LYS A 19 -25.37 -6.40 9.85
N ARG A 20 -24.17 -5.80 9.73
CA ARG A 20 -23.06 -6.10 10.64
C ARG A 20 -23.47 -5.66 12.03
N LYS A 21 -23.41 -6.57 13.00
CA LYS A 21 -23.41 -6.19 14.43
C LYS A 21 -22.28 -5.19 14.62
N LYS A 22 -22.61 -3.92 14.85
CA LYS A 22 -21.64 -2.87 15.19
C LYS A 22 -21.04 -3.23 16.54
N ASP A 23 -19.83 -3.75 16.52
CA ASP A 23 -19.03 -4.00 17.71
C ASP A 23 -18.51 -2.68 18.28
N ASN A 24 -18.45 -2.56 19.61
CA ASN A 24 -17.93 -1.39 20.30
C ASN A 24 -16.44 -1.11 19.97
N SER A 25 -15.71 -2.10 19.46
CA SER A 25 -14.35 -1.97 18.94
C SER A 25 -14.29 -1.11 17.68
N GLU A 26 -15.25 -1.23 16.75
CA GLU A 26 -15.30 -0.44 15.51
C GLU A 26 -15.52 1.06 15.78
N ARG A 27 -16.33 1.41 16.80
CA ARG A 27 -16.55 2.81 17.20
C ARG A 27 -15.31 3.45 17.81
N LYS A 28 -14.54 2.70 18.60
CA LYS A 28 -13.29 3.16 19.21
C LYS A 28 -12.21 3.38 18.14
N THR A 29 -12.11 2.44 17.19
CA THR A 29 -11.19 2.52 16.06
C THR A 29 -11.53 3.71 15.14
N GLY A 30 -12.80 3.97 14.86
CA GLY A 30 -13.23 5.12 14.06
C GLY A 30 -12.78 6.46 14.64
N ASN A 31 -12.93 6.67 15.94
CA ASN A 31 -12.55 7.92 16.61
C ASN A 31 -11.01 8.12 16.69
N GLU A 32 -10.23 7.04 16.62
CA GLU A 32 -8.76 7.11 16.60
C GLU A 32 -8.18 7.33 15.20
N ILE A 33 -8.91 6.96 14.14
CA ILE A 33 -8.51 7.10 12.74
C ILE A 33 -8.78 8.51 12.22
N PHE A 34 -9.95 9.05 12.57
CA PHE A 34 -10.48 10.30 12.02
C PHE A 34 -10.33 11.46 13.02
N ASP A 35 -9.13 12.01 13.16
CA ASP A 35 -8.99 13.31 13.79
C ASP A 35 -9.55 14.42 12.87
N LYS A 36 -9.80 15.60 13.42
CA LYS A 36 -10.40 16.73 12.69
C LYS A 36 -9.65 17.06 11.38
N ILE A 37 -8.32 17.05 11.41
CA ILE A 37 -7.50 17.40 10.24
C ILE A 37 -7.60 16.30 9.17
N THR A 38 -7.66 15.04 9.57
CA THR A 38 -7.87 13.91 8.64
C THR A 38 -9.24 14.02 7.98
N LEU A 39 -10.31 14.33 8.73
CA LEU A 39 -11.65 14.56 8.19
C LEU A 39 -11.68 15.73 7.20
N GLU A 40 -11.06 16.87 7.55
CA GLU A 40 -10.94 18.02 6.65
C GLU A 40 -10.17 17.68 5.37
N THR A 41 -9.15 16.81 5.48
CA THR A 41 -8.37 16.33 4.32
C THR A 41 -9.22 15.47 3.41
N LEU A 42 -9.97 14.50 3.97
CA LEU A 42 -10.88 13.65 3.21
C LEU A 42 -11.99 14.46 2.54
N TYR A 43 -12.57 15.45 3.24
CA TYR A 43 -13.56 16.35 2.67
C TYR A 43 -13.02 17.15 1.47
N LYS A 44 -11.78 17.63 1.54
CA LYS A 44 -11.14 18.31 0.41
C LYS A 44 -10.93 17.36 -0.77
N LEU A 45 -10.51 16.12 -0.53
CA LEU A 45 -10.33 15.11 -1.57
C LEU A 45 -11.66 14.73 -2.22
N ALA A 46 -12.75 14.66 -1.43
CA ALA A 46 -14.10 14.46 -1.96
C ALA A 46 -14.55 15.62 -2.85
N ASN A 47 -14.37 16.87 -2.42
CA ASN A 47 -14.71 18.04 -3.22
C ASN A 47 -13.89 18.16 -4.52
N GLN A 48 -12.74 17.50 -4.60
CA GLN A 48 -11.90 17.41 -5.80
C GLN A 48 -12.30 16.23 -6.72
N GLY A 49 -13.32 15.43 -6.35
CA GLY A 49 -13.79 14.29 -7.13
C GLY A 49 -12.96 13.02 -7.00
N TYR A 50 -12.02 12.97 -6.07
CA TYR A 50 -11.21 11.77 -5.86
C TYR A 50 -11.94 10.65 -5.11
N ILE A 51 -12.93 10.98 -4.30
CA ILE A 51 -13.72 10.06 -3.47
C ILE A 51 -15.15 10.62 -3.39
N ASP A 52 -16.14 9.79 -3.64
CA ASP A 52 -17.55 10.10 -3.36
C ASP A 52 -17.99 9.42 -2.06
N ILE A 53 -17.70 8.12 -1.94
CA ILE A 53 -18.07 7.32 -0.78
C ILE A 53 -16.82 6.72 -0.14
N LEU A 54 -16.73 6.77 1.19
CA LEU A 54 -15.72 6.05 1.96
C LEU A 54 -16.37 4.85 2.64
N ASN A 55 -15.93 3.65 2.27
CA ASN A 55 -16.46 2.37 2.76
C ASN A 55 -15.59 1.77 3.89
N GLY A 56 -15.86 0.49 4.21
CA GLY A 56 -15.20 -0.25 5.28
C GLY A 56 -13.69 -0.44 5.11
N ALA A 57 -13.05 -0.86 6.19
CA ALA A 57 -11.62 -1.11 6.20
C ALA A 57 -11.24 -2.37 5.40
N ILE A 58 -10.26 -2.24 4.51
CA ILE A 58 -9.55 -3.35 3.86
C ILE A 58 -8.54 -3.95 4.86
N SER A 59 -7.82 -3.05 5.55
CA SER A 59 -6.78 -3.43 6.51
C SER A 59 -6.68 -2.40 7.63
N THR A 60 -6.44 -2.89 8.84
CA THR A 60 -6.20 -2.05 10.02
C THR A 60 -4.85 -2.37 10.62
N GLY A 61 -3.93 -1.40 10.61
CA GLY A 61 -2.57 -1.54 11.12
C GLY A 61 -2.23 -0.54 12.22
N LYS A 62 -1.08 -0.74 12.85
CA LYS A 62 -0.56 0.18 13.88
C LYS A 62 -0.17 1.53 13.29
N GLU A 63 0.35 1.57 12.08
CA GLU A 63 0.86 2.77 11.41
C GLU A 63 -0.17 3.42 10.49
N ALA A 64 -1.00 2.62 9.82
CA ALA A 64 -2.01 3.10 8.88
C ALA A 64 -3.23 2.17 8.83
N ASN A 65 -4.35 2.71 8.38
CA ASN A 65 -5.54 1.96 8.00
C ASN A 65 -5.78 2.17 6.51
N VAL A 66 -6.19 1.12 5.83
CA VAL A 66 -6.56 1.17 4.42
C VAL A 66 -8.06 0.93 4.31
N LEU A 67 -8.77 1.86 3.71
CA LEU A 67 -10.21 1.83 3.50
C LEU A 67 -10.50 1.71 2.01
N THR A 68 -11.66 1.16 1.66
CA THR A 68 -12.18 1.22 0.30
C THR A 68 -12.88 2.56 0.10
N GLY A 69 -12.52 3.30 -0.94
CA GLY A 69 -13.27 4.44 -1.46
C GLY A 69 -13.96 4.08 -2.77
N ILE A 70 -14.98 4.84 -3.12
CA ILE A 70 -15.65 4.79 -4.42
C ILE A 70 -15.63 6.20 -4.98
N THR A 71 -15.29 6.34 -6.26
CA THR A 71 -15.28 7.59 -7.01
C THR A 71 -16.66 7.88 -7.64
N ASP A 72 -16.89 9.08 -8.15
CA ASP A 72 -18.14 9.47 -8.82
C ASP A 72 -18.47 8.60 -10.05
N ASP A 73 -17.44 8.03 -10.70
CA ASP A 73 -17.58 7.09 -11.83
C ASP A 73 -17.63 5.61 -11.38
N GLU A 74 -18.04 5.38 -10.14
CA GLU A 74 -18.27 4.05 -9.50
C GLU A 74 -17.01 3.16 -9.45
N LYS A 75 -15.79 3.70 -9.57
CA LYS A 75 -14.55 2.93 -9.44
C LYS A 75 -14.09 2.83 -8.01
N PHE A 76 -13.54 1.67 -7.65
CA PHE A 76 -12.92 1.47 -6.35
C PHE A 76 -11.54 2.12 -6.30
N VAL A 77 -11.23 2.75 -5.15
CA VAL A 77 -9.91 3.29 -4.81
C VAL A 77 -9.53 2.84 -3.40
N ALA A 78 -8.24 2.68 -3.14
CA ALA A 78 -7.75 2.42 -1.79
C ALA A 78 -7.31 3.73 -1.13
N VAL A 79 -7.83 3.98 0.08
CA VAL A 79 -7.58 5.18 0.88
C VAL A 79 -6.75 4.77 2.09
N LYS A 80 -5.44 4.99 2.02
CA LYS A 80 -4.50 4.70 3.12
C LYS A 80 -4.38 5.92 4.01
N ILE A 81 -4.77 5.79 5.27
CA ILE A 81 -4.78 6.87 6.27
C ILE A 81 -3.75 6.53 7.34
N TYR A 82 -2.69 7.33 7.43
CA TYR A 82 -1.65 7.16 8.44
C TYR A 82 -2.09 7.70 9.80
N ARG A 83 -1.87 6.89 10.83
CA ARG A 83 -2.26 7.19 12.22
C ARG A 83 -1.21 8.05 12.89
N ILE A 84 -1.63 9.23 13.39
CA ILE A 84 -0.71 10.17 14.04
C ILE A 84 -0.37 9.74 15.46
N ALA A 85 -1.29 9.04 16.14
CA ALA A 85 -1.13 8.67 17.55
C ALA A 85 -0.17 7.48 17.76
N THR A 86 -0.21 6.49 16.86
CA THR A 86 0.44 5.16 17.07
C THR A 86 1.61 4.86 16.16
N SER A 87 1.94 5.75 15.21
CA SER A 87 3.06 5.56 14.27
C SER A 87 4.42 5.56 14.98
N ASP A 88 5.35 4.74 14.49
CA ASP A 88 6.73 4.72 14.95
C ASP A 88 7.55 5.84 14.30
N PHE A 89 7.54 7.00 14.95
CA PHE A 89 8.23 8.19 14.45
C PHE A 89 9.75 8.04 14.38
N LYS A 90 10.37 7.18 15.21
CA LYS A 90 11.82 6.96 15.18
C LYS A 90 12.20 6.19 13.92
N LYS A 91 11.40 5.17 13.59
CA LYS A 91 11.57 4.38 12.37
C LYS A 91 11.36 5.26 11.13
N MET A 92 10.27 6.02 11.08
CA MET A 92 9.98 6.93 9.97
C MET A 92 11.10 7.97 9.77
N ASP A 93 11.57 8.59 10.84
CA ASP A 93 12.64 9.59 10.82
C ASP A 93 13.97 9.00 10.31
N TYR A 94 14.28 7.75 10.65
CA TYR A 94 15.45 7.03 10.14
C TYR A 94 15.45 6.91 8.62
N TYR A 95 14.35 6.44 8.03
CA TYR A 95 14.23 6.28 6.58
C TYR A 95 14.08 7.61 5.83
N LEU A 96 13.55 8.66 6.49
CA LEU A 96 13.44 10.00 5.89
C LEU A 96 14.78 10.72 5.88
N LYS A 97 15.58 10.64 6.95
CA LYS A 97 16.87 11.33 7.06
C LYS A 97 17.92 10.81 6.09
N GLY A 98 17.88 9.51 5.79
CA GLY A 98 18.80 8.90 4.81
C GLY A 98 18.41 9.13 3.35
N ASP A 99 17.26 9.73 3.07
CA ASP A 99 16.77 9.93 1.72
C ASP A 99 17.04 11.37 1.24
N PRO A 100 17.92 11.57 0.24
CA PRO A 100 18.32 12.90 -0.23
C PRO A 100 17.16 13.72 -0.81
N ARG A 101 16.04 13.09 -1.14
CA ARG A 101 14.83 13.73 -1.67
C ARG A 101 14.03 14.47 -0.59
N PHE A 102 14.34 14.21 0.71
CA PHE A 102 13.61 14.75 1.84
C PHE A 102 14.54 15.41 2.86
N ASN A 103 14.30 16.68 3.12
CA ASN A 103 15.04 17.43 4.15
C ASN A 103 14.14 17.66 5.36
N VAL A 104 13.95 16.62 6.17
CA VAL A 104 13.05 16.65 7.33
C VAL A 104 13.85 17.03 8.59
N LYS A 105 13.91 18.33 8.89
CA LYS A 105 14.52 18.86 10.12
C LYS A 105 13.44 19.26 11.15
N THR A 106 12.58 18.31 11.55
CA THR A 106 11.49 18.63 12.47
C THR A 106 11.25 17.52 13.50
N LYS A 107 10.84 17.92 14.70
CA LYS A 107 10.32 17.00 15.73
C LYS A 107 8.79 16.96 15.74
N ASN A 108 8.13 17.69 14.84
CA ASN A 108 6.68 17.70 14.75
C ASN A 108 6.19 16.41 14.12
N LYS A 109 5.48 15.59 14.90
CA LYS A 109 4.97 14.28 14.50
C LYS A 109 4.11 14.33 13.23
N ARG A 110 3.22 15.33 13.08
CA ARG A 110 2.39 15.48 11.88
C ARG A 110 3.23 15.76 10.64
N LYS A 111 4.23 16.63 10.72
CA LYS A 111 5.12 16.93 9.60
C LYS A 111 5.94 15.70 9.18
N ILE A 112 6.37 14.89 10.13
CA ILE A 112 7.07 13.62 9.83
C ILE A 112 6.13 12.69 9.05
N ILE A 113 4.89 12.49 9.50
CA ILE A 113 3.91 11.65 8.80
C ILE A 113 3.60 12.21 7.41
N TYR A 114 3.39 13.50 7.25
CA TYR A 114 3.12 14.09 5.93
C TYR A 114 4.28 13.89 4.96
N SER A 115 5.52 13.99 5.45
CA SER A 115 6.72 13.67 4.66
C SER A 115 6.78 12.18 4.33
N TRP A 116 6.35 11.31 5.25
CA TRP A 116 6.28 9.86 5.06
C TRP A 116 5.27 9.48 3.97
N VAL A 117 4.08 10.04 4.02
CA VAL A 117 3.04 9.88 2.99
C VAL A 117 3.53 10.38 1.63
N THR A 118 4.16 11.55 1.61
CA THR A 118 4.76 12.10 0.38
C THR A 118 5.87 11.20 -0.17
N LYS A 119 6.65 10.57 0.71
CA LYS A 119 7.70 9.61 0.33
C LYS A 119 7.09 8.37 -0.32
N GLU A 120 6.06 7.78 0.28
CA GLU A 120 5.38 6.61 -0.29
C GLU A 120 4.75 6.94 -1.65
N PHE A 121 4.07 8.08 -1.77
CA PHE A 121 3.50 8.53 -3.03
C PHE A 121 4.57 8.69 -4.13
N LYS A 122 5.71 9.34 -3.82
CA LYS A 122 6.82 9.48 -4.78
C LYS A 122 7.48 8.14 -5.13
N ASN A 123 7.58 7.21 -4.18
CA ASN A 123 8.09 5.87 -4.45
C ASN A 123 7.15 5.10 -5.37
N LEU A 124 5.83 5.10 -5.09
CA LEU A 124 4.83 4.47 -5.95
C LEU A 124 4.85 5.06 -7.36
N THR A 125 4.90 6.39 -7.49
CA THR A 125 4.99 7.06 -8.80
C THR A 125 6.21 6.58 -9.58
N ARG A 126 7.37 6.56 -8.94
CA ARG A 126 8.63 6.13 -9.56
C ARG A 126 8.61 4.66 -9.98
N LEU A 127 8.01 3.79 -9.17
CA LEU A 127 7.84 2.36 -9.48
C LEU A 127 6.85 2.15 -10.62
N TYR A 128 5.71 2.83 -10.56
CA TYR A 128 4.70 2.75 -11.61
C TYR A 128 5.24 3.22 -12.96
N ASP A 129 5.97 4.35 -13.00
CA ASP A 129 6.60 4.88 -14.20
C ASP A 129 7.70 3.96 -14.75
N ALA A 130 8.35 3.18 -13.89
CA ALA A 130 9.32 2.15 -14.26
C ALA A 130 8.69 0.81 -14.70
N GLY A 131 7.35 0.72 -14.74
CA GLY A 131 6.61 -0.48 -15.15
C GLY A 131 6.66 -1.63 -14.11
N VAL A 132 6.91 -1.32 -12.85
CA VAL A 132 6.75 -2.28 -11.75
C VAL A 132 5.27 -2.46 -11.44
N THR A 133 4.83 -3.69 -11.23
CA THR A 133 3.46 -4.00 -10.84
C THR A 133 3.19 -3.58 -9.39
N VAL A 134 2.73 -2.36 -9.22
CA VAL A 134 2.34 -1.70 -7.96
C VAL A 134 1.00 -1.00 -8.14
N PRO A 135 0.24 -0.71 -7.09
CA PRO A 135 -0.96 0.11 -7.19
C PRO A 135 -0.63 1.48 -7.79
N LYS A 136 -1.38 1.90 -8.80
CA LYS A 136 -1.22 3.23 -9.41
C LYS A 136 -1.42 4.31 -8.35
N PRO A 137 -0.47 5.23 -8.15
CA PRO A 137 -0.66 6.38 -7.25
C PRO A 137 -1.65 7.37 -7.87
N ILE A 138 -2.64 7.81 -7.08
CA ILE A 138 -3.66 8.77 -7.52
C ILE A 138 -3.33 10.16 -6.99
N THR A 139 -3.30 10.31 -5.66
CA THR A 139 -2.95 11.58 -5.01
C THR A 139 -2.57 11.36 -3.55
N SER A 140 -1.96 12.36 -2.93
CA SER A 140 -1.68 12.37 -1.50
C SER A 140 -1.92 13.74 -0.88
N ALA A 141 -2.47 13.78 0.33
CA ALA A 141 -2.70 15.00 1.08
C ALA A 141 -2.54 14.74 2.58
N ASN A 142 -1.70 15.52 3.26
CA ASN A 142 -1.42 15.37 4.69
C ASN A 142 -1.04 13.91 5.06
N ASN A 143 -1.88 13.24 5.87
CA ASN A 143 -1.72 11.85 6.28
C ASN A 143 -2.54 10.86 5.45
N VAL A 144 -3.07 11.27 4.31
CA VAL A 144 -3.92 10.46 3.42
C VAL A 144 -3.22 10.22 2.10
N LEU A 145 -3.20 8.95 1.65
CA LEU A 145 -2.69 8.50 0.36
C LEU A 145 -3.79 7.77 -0.38
N LEU A 146 -4.11 8.20 -1.60
CA LEU A 146 -5.02 7.52 -2.50
C LEU A 146 -4.24 6.78 -3.58
N ILE A 147 -4.56 5.51 -3.74
CA ILE A 147 -3.96 4.60 -4.72
C ILE A 147 -5.04 3.74 -5.37
N GLU A 148 -4.69 3.12 -6.46
CA GLU A 148 -5.52 2.12 -7.11
C GLU A 148 -5.94 1.03 -6.13
N PHE A 149 -7.21 0.65 -6.21
CA PHE A 149 -7.72 -0.52 -5.49
C PHE A 149 -7.34 -1.79 -6.24
N ILE A 150 -6.60 -2.66 -5.59
CA ILE A 150 -6.26 -3.98 -6.15
C ILE A 150 -7.26 -4.99 -5.59
N GLY A 151 -8.13 -5.49 -6.46
CA GLY A 151 -9.21 -6.39 -6.07
C GLY A 151 -10.09 -6.78 -7.27
N ASP A 152 -11.28 -7.29 -7.00
CA ASP A 152 -12.26 -7.64 -8.02
C ASP A 152 -13.28 -6.50 -8.28
N GLU A 153 -14.13 -6.72 -9.28
CA GLU A 153 -15.20 -5.77 -9.66
C GLU A 153 -16.32 -5.60 -8.61
N ASN A 154 -16.38 -6.50 -7.62
CA ASN A 154 -17.33 -6.45 -6.52
C ASN A 154 -16.77 -5.69 -5.31
N GLY A 155 -15.52 -5.20 -5.38
CA GLY A 155 -14.84 -4.50 -4.30
C GLY A 155 -14.23 -5.43 -3.25
N ASN A 156 -14.03 -6.71 -3.56
CA ASN A 156 -13.27 -7.61 -2.70
C ASN A 156 -11.77 -7.38 -2.93
N PRO A 157 -10.99 -7.03 -1.90
CA PRO A 157 -9.56 -6.74 -2.06
C PRO A 157 -8.77 -8.03 -2.33
N ALA A 158 -7.78 -7.94 -3.23
CA ALA A 158 -6.77 -8.97 -3.37
C ALA A 158 -6.04 -9.18 -2.04
N GLN A 159 -5.78 -10.44 -1.71
CA GLN A 159 -5.17 -10.81 -0.44
C GLN A 159 -3.65 -10.89 -0.56
N PRO A 160 -2.91 -10.58 0.51
CA PRO A 160 -1.48 -10.86 0.58
C PRO A 160 -1.19 -12.35 0.35
N VAL A 161 -0.06 -12.66 -0.27
CA VAL A 161 0.43 -14.04 -0.47
C VAL A 161 0.43 -14.84 0.83
N LYS A 162 0.63 -14.17 1.96
CA LYS A 162 0.55 -14.79 3.29
C LYS A 162 -0.81 -15.43 3.58
N ASN A 163 -1.90 -14.82 3.09
CA ASN A 163 -3.29 -15.25 3.33
C ASN A 163 -3.87 -16.01 2.13
N ASN A 164 -3.37 -15.74 0.93
CA ASN A 164 -3.76 -16.36 -0.32
C ASN A 164 -2.51 -16.77 -1.10
N PRO A 165 -1.85 -17.88 -0.74
CA PRO A 165 -0.69 -18.40 -1.47
C PRO A 165 -1.06 -18.70 -2.92
N PRO A 166 -0.14 -18.52 -3.89
CA PRO A 166 -0.39 -18.85 -5.28
C PRO A 166 -0.57 -20.36 -5.49
N GLU A 167 -1.35 -20.74 -6.50
CA GLU A 167 -1.55 -22.15 -6.90
C GLU A 167 -0.26 -22.74 -7.46
N ASP A 168 0.48 -21.98 -8.30
CA ASP A 168 1.85 -22.32 -8.74
C ASP A 168 2.88 -21.34 -8.13
N PRO A 169 3.48 -21.70 -6.98
CA PRO A 169 4.49 -20.86 -6.34
C PRO A 169 5.73 -20.61 -7.18
N ASN A 170 6.13 -21.54 -8.08
CA ASN A 170 7.31 -21.37 -8.91
C ASN A 170 7.06 -20.33 -10.03
N GLU A 171 5.92 -20.44 -10.71
CA GLU A 171 5.54 -19.47 -11.74
C GLU A 171 5.35 -18.08 -11.14
N PHE A 172 4.64 -17.99 -10.01
CA PHE A 172 4.42 -16.74 -9.29
C PHE A 172 5.74 -16.10 -8.85
N PHE A 173 6.65 -16.91 -8.31
CA PHE A 173 7.96 -16.43 -7.87
C PHE A 173 8.80 -15.90 -9.05
N ASN A 174 8.78 -16.57 -10.20
CA ASN A 174 9.44 -16.08 -11.40
C ASN A 174 8.89 -14.72 -11.83
N LYS A 175 7.57 -14.52 -11.81
CA LYS A 175 6.94 -13.21 -12.06
C LYS A 175 7.42 -12.17 -11.05
N LEU A 176 7.47 -12.53 -9.75
CA LEU A 176 7.94 -11.64 -8.68
C LEU A 176 9.40 -11.22 -8.87
N LEU A 177 10.27 -12.14 -9.30
CA LEU A 177 11.68 -11.81 -9.59
C LEU A 177 11.81 -10.80 -10.73
N VAL A 178 10.97 -10.89 -11.77
CA VAL A 178 10.93 -9.88 -12.84
C VAL A 178 10.57 -8.50 -12.27
N GLU A 179 9.55 -8.44 -11.40
CA GLU A 179 9.15 -7.19 -10.75
C GLU A 179 10.24 -6.66 -9.81
N LEU A 180 10.90 -7.52 -9.05
CA LEU A 180 12.02 -7.13 -8.18
C LEU A 180 13.19 -6.56 -8.98
N LYS A 181 13.49 -7.15 -10.14
CA LYS A 181 14.54 -6.64 -11.04
C LYS A 181 14.22 -5.24 -11.54
N LYS A 182 12.99 -4.98 -12.00
CA LYS A 182 12.54 -3.64 -12.39
C LYS A 182 12.59 -2.67 -11.20
N PHE A 183 12.14 -3.12 -10.02
CA PHE A 183 12.14 -2.34 -8.78
C PHE A 183 13.53 -1.79 -8.46
N VAL A 184 14.54 -2.67 -8.54
CA VAL A 184 15.93 -2.31 -8.22
C VAL A 184 16.61 -1.60 -9.38
N ASN A 185 16.51 -2.13 -10.62
CA ASN A 185 17.32 -1.66 -11.73
C ASN A 185 16.71 -0.52 -12.52
N ASP A 186 15.39 -0.46 -12.64
CA ASP A 186 14.72 0.57 -13.43
C ASP A 186 14.24 1.71 -12.51
N ALA A 187 13.55 1.38 -11.42
CA ALA A 187 13.12 2.36 -10.45
C ALA A 187 14.26 2.83 -9.52
N LYS A 188 15.40 2.13 -9.44
CA LYS A 188 16.55 2.45 -8.56
C LYS A 188 16.14 2.61 -7.10
N LEU A 189 15.35 1.66 -6.60
CA LEU A 189 14.88 1.61 -5.21
C LEU A 189 15.21 0.26 -4.56
N ALA A 190 15.38 0.26 -3.24
CA ALA A 190 15.33 -0.92 -2.38
C ALA A 190 14.03 -0.88 -1.60
N HIS A 191 13.30 -2.00 -1.46
CA HIS A 191 11.99 -2.03 -0.80
C HIS A 191 12.12 -1.83 0.72
N GLY A 192 12.98 -2.61 1.34
CA GLY A 192 13.30 -2.51 2.76
C GLY A 192 12.29 -3.18 3.71
N ASP A 193 11.27 -3.85 3.17
CA ASP A 193 10.30 -4.64 3.94
C ASP A 193 9.54 -5.64 3.04
N LEU A 194 10.23 -6.20 2.04
CA LEU A 194 9.61 -7.10 1.07
C LEU A 194 9.34 -8.48 1.72
N SER A 195 8.07 -8.82 1.84
CA SER A 195 7.63 -10.08 2.43
C SER A 195 6.26 -10.49 1.87
N ASN A 196 5.82 -11.71 2.13
CA ASN A 196 4.49 -12.21 1.73
C ASN A 196 3.31 -11.39 2.30
N TYR A 197 3.54 -10.47 3.24
CA TYR A 197 2.55 -9.50 3.70
C TYR A 197 2.43 -8.30 2.76
N ASN A 198 3.51 -7.96 2.06
CA ASN A 198 3.62 -6.79 1.20
C ASN A 198 3.62 -7.16 -0.31
N ILE A 199 3.17 -8.37 -0.63
CA ILE A 199 2.93 -8.85 -1.99
C ILE A 199 1.50 -9.38 -2.04
N LEU A 200 0.65 -8.75 -2.85
CA LEU A 200 -0.70 -9.25 -3.09
C LEU A 200 -0.67 -10.32 -4.19
N ASN A 201 -1.48 -11.36 -4.02
CA ASN A 201 -1.78 -12.29 -5.10
C ASN A 201 -3.07 -11.81 -5.80
N LYS A 202 -2.92 -11.17 -6.96
CA LYS A 202 -4.05 -10.77 -7.81
C LYS A 202 -4.10 -11.69 -9.03
N ASP A 203 -4.97 -12.70 -8.96
CA ASP A 203 -5.17 -13.65 -10.04
C ASP A 203 -3.82 -14.23 -10.55
N GLU A 204 -3.04 -14.81 -9.64
CA GLU A 204 -1.71 -15.39 -9.88
C GLU A 204 -0.68 -14.38 -10.44
N THR A 205 -0.89 -13.10 -10.14
CA THR A 205 0.04 -12.02 -10.49
C THR A 205 0.49 -11.28 -9.22
N PRO A 206 1.79 -11.16 -8.97
CA PRO A 206 2.31 -10.43 -7.82
C PRO A 206 2.13 -8.93 -7.99
N VAL A 207 1.54 -8.27 -6.98
CA VAL A 207 1.46 -6.82 -6.89
C VAL A 207 2.18 -6.37 -5.62
N ILE A 208 3.27 -5.62 -5.76
CA ILE A 208 4.07 -5.15 -4.62
C ILE A 208 3.39 -3.93 -4.00
N ILE A 209 3.25 -3.94 -2.66
CA ILE A 209 2.60 -2.87 -1.89
C ILE A 209 3.48 -2.41 -0.73
N ASP A 210 3.07 -1.32 -0.08
CA ASP A 210 3.70 -0.72 1.11
C ASP A 210 5.17 -0.35 0.91
N VAL A 211 5.42 0.56 -0.02
CA VAL A 211 6.75 1.05 -0.38
C VAL A 211 7.18 2.28 0.45
N SER A 212 6.55 2.48 1.58
CA SER A 212 6.84 3.62 2.47
C SER A 212 8.27 3.60 3.02
N GLN A 213 8.83 2.42 3.29
CA GLN A 213 10.21 2.24 3.75
C GLN A 213 11.24 2.28 2.61
N SER A 214 10.81 2.15 1.34
CA SER A 214 11.74 2.05 0.21
C SER A 214 12.65 3.27 0.09
N VAL A 215 13.92 3.04 -0.16
CA VAL A 215 14.95 4.07 -0.32
C VAL A 215 15.59 4.00 -1.70
N VAL A 216 16.15 5.12 -2.16
CA VAL A 216 16.94 5.16 -3.40
C VAL A 216 18.24 4.38 -3.24
N LEU A 217 18.79 3.82 -4.33
CA LEU A 217 20.03 3.02 -4.27
C LEU A 217 21.25 3.82 -3.81
N ASP A 218 21.25 5.14 -4.00
CA ASP A 218 22.29 6.04 -3.49
C ASP A 218 22.27 6.19 -1.95
N ASN A 219 21.22 5.69 -1.29
CA ASN A 219 21.17 5.66 0.17
C ASN A 219 22.14 4.63 0.71
N PRO A 220 23.01 4.97 1.71
CA PRO A 220 24.01 4.03 2.25
C PRO A 220 23.45 2.71 2.77
N ILE A 221 22.18 2.67 3.22
CA ILE A 221 21.55 1.45 3.74
C ILE A 221 20.90 0.59 2.64
N SER A 222 20.87 1.03 1.40
CA SER A 222 20.12 0.37 0.31
C SER A 222 20.58 -1.07 0.10
N LYS A 223 21.88 -1.32 0.15
CA LYS A 223 22.46 -2.66 -0.02
C LYS A 223 21.97 -3.62 1.06
N GLU A 224 22.08 -3.21 2.32
CA GLU A 224 21.59 -4.00 3.47
C GLU A 224 20.08 -4.31 3.34
N LEU A 225 19.29 -3.33 2.86
CA LEU A 225 17.86 -3.54 2.65
C LEU A 225 17.57 -4.56 1.56
N ILE A 226 18.27 -4.51 0.42
CA ILE A 226 18.12 -5.50 -0.66
C ILE A 226 18.54 -6.90 -0.18
N GLU A 227 19.66 -7.02 0.53
CA GLU A 227 20.11 -8.29 1.10
C GLU A 227 19.06 -8.88 2.05
N ARG A 228 18.46 -8.05 2.90
CA ARG A 228 17.39 -8.46 3.81
C ARG A 228 16.13 -8.89 3.07
N ASP A 229 15.72 -8.14 2.06
CA ASP A 229 14.54 -8.44 1.24
C ASP A 229 14.72 -9.79 0.52
N ILE A 230 15.87 -10.02 -0.12
CA ILE A 230 16.20 -11.29 -0.79
C ILE A 230 16.20 -12.46 0.21
N ASN A 231 16.86 -12.32 1.35
CA ASN A 231 16.86 -13.36 2.39
C ASN A 231 15.44 -13.69 2.90
N THR A 232 14.58 -12.67 2.96
CA THR A 232 13.17 -12.87 3.33
C THR A 232 12.43 -13.66 2.26
N LEU A 233 12.61 -13.32 0.98
CA LEU A 233 12.00 -14.06 -0.14
C LEU A 233 12.48 -15.51 -0.18
N VAL A 234 13.79 -15.78 -0.08
CA VAL A 234 14.34 -17.15 -0.01
C VAL A 234 13.65 -17.96 1.09
N ARG A 235 13.61 -17.40 2.31
CA ARG A 235 13.00 -18.07 3.47
C ARG A 235 11.50 -18.33 3.29
N GLU A 236 10.76 -17.37 2.72
CA GLU A 236 9.31 -17.47 2.62
C GLU A 236 8.88 -18.36 1.46
N TYR A 237 9.53 -18.26 0.30
CA TYR A 237 9.19 -19.07 -0.87
C TYR A 237 9.71 -20.51 -0.76
N SER A 238 10.83 -20.77 -0.04
CA SER A 238 11.23 -22.13 0.28
C SER A 238 10.15 -22.90 1.07
N LYS A 239 9.36 -22.20 1.92
CA LYS A 239 8.24 -22.81 2.64
C LYS A 239 7.06 -23.15 1.71
N LEU A 240 6.98 -22.50 0.56
CA LEU A 240 5.99 -22.79 -0.49
C LEU A 240 6.50 -23.83 -1.51
N GLY A 241 7.71 -24.40 -1.27
CA GLY A 241 8.29 -25.43 -2.14
C GLY A 241 9.17 -24.92 -3.28
N VAL A 242 9.37 -23.60 -3.40
CA VAL A 242 10.27 -23.03 -4.40
C VAL A 242 11.70 -23.28 -4.01
N LYS A 243 12.50 -23.84 -4.94
CA LYS A 243 13.94 -24.05 -4.76
C LYS A 243 14.67 -22.83 -5.30
N THR A 244 15.27 -22.05 -4.41
CA THR A 244 16.04 -20.85 -4.74
C THR A 244 17.04 -20.54 -3.66
N SER A 245 18.08 -19.78 -4.00
CA SER A 245 19.11 -19.32 -3.07
C SER A 245 19.26 -17.80 -3.13
N PHE A 246 19.96 -17.25 -2.14
CA PHE A 246 20.32 -15.84 -2.11
C PHE A 246 21.15 -15.45 -3.34
N GLU A 247 22.14 -16.30 -3.68
CA GLU A 247 23.09 -16.08 -4.77
C GLU A 247 22.37 -16.01 -6.12
N GLU A 248 21.42 -16.94 -6.37
CA GLU A 248 20.63 -16.96 -7.61
C GLU A 248 19.80 -15.68 -7.78
N ILE A 249 19.12 -15.23 -6.72
CA ILE A 249 18.31 -14.00 -6.78
C ILE A 249 19.21 -12.78 -6.91
N TRP A 250 20.32 -12.74 -6.16
CA TRP A 250 21.28 -11.62 -6.22
C TRP A 250 21.88 -11.45 -7.59
N GLU A 251 22.32 -12.54 -8.22
CA GLU A 251 22.87 -12.55 -9.58
C GLU A 251 21.80 -12.14 -10.60
N TYR A 252 20.57 -12.64 -10.46
CA TYR A 252 19.47 -12.29 -11.35
C TYR A 252 19.10 -10.81 -11.29
N VAL A 253 18.98 -10.28 -10.08
CA VAL A 253 18.64 -8.86 -9.86
C VAL A 253 19.81 -7.98 -10.27
N ASN A 254 21.04 -8.37 -9.94
CA ASN A 254 22.29 -7.65 -10.24
C ASN A 254 22.19 -6.13 -9.97
N PRO A 255 22.06 -5.73 -8.69
CA PRO A 255 21.69 -4.35 -8.33
C PRO A 255 22.79 -3.32 -8.59
N TRP A 256 24.06 -3.72 -8.83
CA TRP A 256 25.25 -2.88 -9.13
C TRP A 256 26.04 -3.42 -10.28
#